data_c40d8c323a95467ae5a5893cd00d56c1
#
_entry.id   c40d8c323a95467ae5a5893cd00d56c1
#
_cell.length_a   1.000
_cell.length_b   1.000
_cell.length_c   1.000
_cell.angle_alpha   90.00
_cell.angle_beta   90.00
_cell.angle_gamma   90.00
#
_symmetry.space_group_name_H-M   'P 1'
#
loop_
_entity.id
_entity.type
_entity.pdbx_description
1 polymer ?
#
loop_
_entity_poly.entity_id
_entity_poly.type
_entity_poly.pdbx_seq_one_letter_code
_entity_poly.pdbx_strand_id
1 'polypeptide(L)'
;FFDPTRLPGVSFSADPVPNFHTLAEAFPSGVFLSNTYAGGTGNVEMELFTGIPSAFLGAGESLTGLGDTSAYRRVPSLARVFGAAGYETLFVHSYNDELYDRARNIPALGFDQIIYQDDFLVDKTYAGGYVSDDTLADELIARFEAKGDGPVFLYGLTMENHQPYFGGKFNTPAPVAASADNLSGEEAGVLDALVHGLTDADAALGKLTDYFAQAEEPTILVFLGDHLPGLSLGGDDTLYTRLGYASSADTGSWDAEELKQMHSTDFLVWNNFGAELEAPAEVSCTGLGTYLLGWAG
;
A
#
# COMPACT_ATOMS: atom_id res chain seq x y z
N PHE A 1 1.35 -4.25 0.33
CA PHE A 1 0.65 -5.52 0.60
C PHE A 1 0.59 -6.38 -0.66
N PHE A 2 0.77 -7.68 -0.53
CA PHE A 2 0.42 -8.70 -1.51
C PHE A 2 0.14 -10.01 -0.76
N ASP A 3 -0.62 -10.91 -1.38
CA ASP A 3 -0.92 -12.20 -0.79
C ASP A 3 0.33 -13.12 -0.83
N PRO A 4 0.94 -13.45 0.32
CA PRO A 4 2.15 -14.26 0.36
C PRO A 4 1.92 -15.74 -0.07
N THR A 5 0.68 -16.19 -0.17
CA THR A 5 0.38 -17.55 -0.68
C THR A 5 0.69 -17.69 -2.16
N ARG A 6 0.93 -16.58 -2.87
CA ARG A 6 1.45 -16.56 -4.26
C ARG A 6 2.92 -17.01 -4.36
N LEU A 7 3.67 -17.02 -3.25
CA LEU A 7 5.08 -17.43 -3.25
C LEU A 7 5.19 -18.96 -3.41
N PRO A 8 5.87 -19.47 -4.44
CA PRO A 8 5.93 -20.90 -4.70
C PRO A 8 6.71 -21.64 -3.63
N GLY A 9 6.25 -22.82 -3.25
CA GLY A 9 6.95 -23.71 -2.31
C GLY A 9 6.95 -23.23 -0.86
N VAL A 10 6.24 -22.17 -0.52
CA VAL A 10 6.08 -21.68 0.86
C VAL A 10 4.90 -22.38 1.52
N SER A 11 5.10 -22.85 2.74
CA SER A 11 4.08 -23.44 3.61
C SER A 11 3.86 -22.55 4.82
N PHE A 12 2.60 -22.41 5.24
CA PHE A 12 2.19 -21.57 6.34
C PHE A 12 1.54 -22.40 7.45
N SER A 13 1.73 -22.03 8.72
CA SER A 13 1.10 -22.71 9.86
C SER A 13 -0.41 -22.43 9.98
N ALA A 14 -0.87 -21.34 9.41
CA ALA A 14 -2.27 -20.91 9.27
C ALA A 14 -2.36 -19.99 8.06
N ASP A 15 -3.57 -19.55 7.70
CA ASP A 15 -3.76 -18.51 6.68
C ASP A 15 -3.02 -17.22 7.10
N PRO A 16 -2.07 -16.71 6.30
CA PRO A 16 -1.29 -15.53 6.67
C PRO A 16 -2.07 -14.20 6.53
N VAL A 17 -3.14 -14.18 5.72
CA VAL A 17 -3.94 -12.98 5.42
C VAL A 17 -5.45 -13.28 5.42
N PRO A 18 -6.01 -13.78 6.55
CA PRO A 18 -7.36 -14.32 6.60
C PRO A 18 -8.46 -13.27 6.40
N ASN A 19 -8.21 -12.00 6.79
CA ASN A 19 -9.18 -10.91 6.56
C ASN A 19 -9.28 -10.59 5.07
N PHE A 20 -8.13 -10.46 4.39
CA PHE A 20 -8.09 -10.22 2.95
C PHE A 20 -8.80 -11.34 2.18
N HIS A 21 -8.50 -12.61 2.48
CA HIS A 21 -9.13 -13.76 1.81
C HIS A 21 -10.65 -13.80 2.04
N THR A 22 -11.10 -13.60 3.28
CA THR A 22 -12.53 -13.58 3.60
C THR A 22 -13.25 -12.44 2.87
N LEU A 23 -12.66 -11.26 2.85
CA LEU A 23 -13.25 -10.10 2.16
C LEU A 23 -13.23 -10.27 0.64
N ALA A 24 -12.18 -10.85 0.08
CA ALA A 24 -12.06 -11.10 -1.37
C ALA A 24 -13.07 -12.12 -1.91
N GLU A 25 -13.66 -12.97 -1.04
CA GLU A 25 -14.79 -13.85 -1.43
C GLU A 25 -16.11 -13.08 -1.65
N ALA A 26 -16.26 -11.91 -1.00
CA ALA A 26 -17.50 -11.15 -0.95
C ALA A 26 -17.45 -9.80 -1.68
N PHE A 27 -16.25 -9.26 -1.88
CA PHE A 27 -16.02 -7.92 -2.41
C PHE A 27 -15.05 -7.94 -3.59
N PRO A 28 -15.12 -6.95 -4.51
CA PRO A 28 -14.20 -6.86 -5.63
C PRO A 28 -12.75 -6.81 -5.16
N SER A 29 -11.93 -7.68 -5.72
CA SER A 29 -10.49 -7.75 -5.49
C SER A 29 -9.76 -8.14 -6.75
N GLY A 30 -8.47 -7.90 -6.82
CA GLY A 30 -7.68 -8.24 -8.00
C GLY A 30 -6.24 -7.76 -7.91
N VAL A 31 -5.61 -7.62 -9.06
CA VAL A 31 -4.21 -7.22 -9.19
C VAL A 31 -4.09 -5.72 -9.37
N PHE A 32 -3.29 -5.08 -8.52
CA PHE A 32 -2.84 -3.71 -8.71
C PHE A 32 -1.50 -3.70 -9.43
N LEU A 33 -1.46 -3.10 -10.62
CA LEU A 33 -0.26 -2.98 -11.43
C LEU A 33 0.50 -1.70 -11.07
N SER A 34 1.57 -1.87 -10.33
CA SER A 34 2.47 -0.80 -9.91
C SER A 34 3.41 -0.39 -11.06
N ASN A 35 3.75 0.89 -11.11
CA ASN A 35 4.78 1.40 -12.00
C ASN A 35 6.21 1.16 -11.48
N THR A 36 6.36 0.64 -10.26
CA THR A 36 7.65 0.44 -9.59
C THR A 36 7.76 -0.95 -8.96
N TYR A 37 9.01 -1.35 -8.69
CA TYR A 37 9.40 -2.54 -7.95
C TYR A 37 10.51 -2.17 -6.95
N ALA A 38 10.51 -2.78 -5.77
CA ALA A 38 11.53 -2.63 -4.72
C ALA A 38 11.70 -1.20 -4.17
N GLY A 39 10.70 -0.35 -4.35
CA GLY A 39 10.69 1.04 -3.90
C GLY A 39 9.99 1.94 -4.89
N GLY A 40 10.02 3.26 -4.63
CA GLY A 40 9.39 4.23 -5.53
C GLY A 40 7.94 4.58 -5.17
N THR A 41 7.50 4.31 -3.94
CA THR A 41 6.16 4.64 -3.42
C THR A 41 5.68 6.03 -3.83
N GLY A 42 6.56 7.04 -3.77
CA GLY A 42 6.19 8.40 -4.18
C GLY A 42 5.77 8.52 -5.63
N ASN A 43 6.33 7.71 -6.56
CA ASN A 43 5.88 7.70 -7.95
C ASN A 43 4.51 7.02 -8.09
N VAL A 44 4.25 5.94 -7.32
CA VAL A 44 2.94 5.31 -7.27
C VAL A 44 1.89 6.28 -6.75
N GLU A 45 2.19 7.00 -5.65
CA GLU A 45 1.31 8.04 -5.10
C GLU A 45 0.98 9.12 -6.14
N MET A 46 2.01 9.63 -6.84
CA MET A 46 1.81 10.68 -7.84
C MET A 46 0.98 10.20 -9.02
N GLU A 47 1.20 8.98 -9.52
CA GLU A 47 0.36 8.39 -10.58
C GLU A 47 -1.07 8.14 -10.11
N LEU A 48 -1.25 7.61 -8.90
CA LEU A 48 -2.56 7.37 -8.31
C LEU A 48 -3.37 8.66 -8.16
N PHE A 49 -2.74 9.70 -7.60
CA PHE A 49 -3.44 10.95 -7.34
C PHE A 49 -3.72 11.78 -8.58
N THR A 50 -2.88 11.69 -9.61
CA THR A 50 -2.97 12.56 -10.79
C THR A 50 -3.47 11.85 -12.05
N GLY A 51 -3.38 10.52 -12.11
CA GLY A 51 -3.61 9.73 -13.32
C GLY A 51 -2.56 9.94 -14.40
N ILE A 52 -1.42 10.58 -14.10
CA ILE A 52 -0.36 10.88 -15.07
C ILE A 52 0.72 9.81 -15.00
N PRO A 53 0.92 9.00 -16.05
CA PRO A 53 1.95 7.96 -16.07
C PRO A 53 3.37 8.55 -16.01
N SER A 54 4.22 8.01 -15.14
CA SER A 54 5.66 8.33 -15.09
C SER A 54 6.38 8.00 -16.40
N ALA A 55 5.82 7.12 -17.22
CA ALA A 55 6.33 6.81 -18.56
C ALA A 55 6.43 8.02 -19.51
N PHE A 56 5.78 9.15 -19.21
CA PHE A 56 5.93 10.39 -19.96
C PHE A 56 7.15 11.23 -19.54
N LEU A 57 7.85 10.81 -18.49
CA LEU A 57 9.07 11.47 -18.04
C LEU A 57 10.29 11.01 -18.84
N GLY A 58 11.34 11.83 -18.83
CA GLY A 58 12.64 11.45 -19.40
C GLY A 58 13.32 10.34 -18.60
N ALA A 59 14.29 9.68 -19.23
CA ALA A 59 15.06 8.64 -18.57
C ALA A 59 15.75 9.17 -17.32
N GLY A 60 15.52 8.50 -16.17
CA GLY A 60 16.06 8.89 -14.87
C GLY A 60 15.30 10.01 -14.15
N GLU A 61 14.23 10.51 -14.74
CA GLU A 61 13.32 11.44 -14.05
C GLU A 61 12.27 10.66 -13.24
N SER A 62 11.82 11.27 -12.13
CA SER A 62 10.73 10.76 -11.33
C SER A 62 9.69 11.85 -11.10
N LEU A 63 8.43 11.46 -10.92
CA LEU A 63 7.36 12.42 -10.61
C LEU A 63 7.67 13.19 -9.33
N THR A 64 8.26 12.54 -8.33
CA THR A 64 8.64 13.17 -7.06
C THR A 64 9.90 14.04 -7.16
N GLY A 65 10.75 13.79 -8.13
CA GLY A 65 12.03 14.51 -8.35
C GLY A 65 11.91 15.77 -9.21
N LEU A 66 10.72 16.11 -9.71
CA LEU A 66 10.55 17.33 -10.51
C LEU A 66 10.78 18.57 -9.63
N GLY A 67 11.79 19.35 -9.98
CA GLY A 67 12.19 20.54 -9.20
C GLY A 67 11.11 21.62 -9.08
N ASP A 68 10.19 21.70 -10.06
CA ASP A 68 9.08 22.66 -10.10
C ASP A 68 7.74 21.95 -9.88
N THR A 69 7.19 22.09 -8.68
CA THR A 69 5.85 21.56 -8.33
C THR A 69 4.70 22.42 -8.87
N SER A 70 4.99 23.53 -9.57
CA SER A 70 3.93 24.39 -10.10
C SER A 70 3.02 23.67 -11.11
N ALA A 71 3.53 22.64 -11.78
CA ALA A 71 2.74 21.77 -12.64
C ALA A 71 1.65 21.02 -11.83
N TYR A 72 2.00 20.45 -10.68
CA TYR A 72 1.04 19.72 -9.83
C TYR A 72 -0.09 20.59 -9.30
N ARG A 73 0.18 21.89 -9.09
CA ARG A 73 -0.85 22.85 -8.69
C ARG A 73 -1.91 23.09 -9.77
N ARG A 74 -1.65 22.70 -11.01
CA ARG A 74 -2.53 22.94 -12.19
C ARG A 74 -3.17 21.69 -12.73
N VAL A 75 -2.67 20.49 -12.38
CA VAL A 75 -3.27 19.25 -12.85
C VAL A 75 -4.43 18.84 -11.93
N PRO A 76 -5.44 18.16 -12.45
CA PRO A 76 -6.43 17.49 -11.62
C PRO A 76 -5.73 16.47 -10.71
N SER A 77 -6.17 16.38 -9.46
CA SER A 77 -5.76 15.35 -8.54
C SER A 77 -6.97 14.83 -7.80
N LEU A 78 -6.91 13.62 -7.26
CA LEU A 78 -8.00 13.07 -6.45
C LEU A 78 -8.39 14.03 -5.33
N ALA A 79 -7.40 14.59 -4.59
CA ALA A 79 -7.67 15.54 -3.52
C ALA A 79 -8.49 16.75 -4.02
N ARG A 80 -8.13 17.33 -5.16
CA ARG A 80 -8.88 18.48 -5.72
C ARG A 80 -10.26 18.10 -6.20
N VAL A 81 -10.42 16.93 -6.82
CA VAL A 81 -11.72 16.49 -7.33
C VAL A 81 -12.67 16.23 -6.16
N PHE A 82 -12.23 15.50 -5.14
CA PHE A 82 -13.01 15.27 -3.92
C PHE A 82 -13.28 16.57 -3.17
N GLY A 83 -12.28 17.45 -3.00
CA GLY A 83 -12.47 18.76 -2.37
C GLY A 83 -13.50 19.62 -3.11
N ALA A 84 -13.48 19.63 -4.45
CA ALA A 84 -14.49 20.34 -5.26
C ALA A 84 -15.89 19.72 -5.13
N ALA A 85 -16.01 18.44 -4.80
CA ALA A 85 -17.26 17.75 -4.47
C ALA A 85 -17.72 17.95 -3.02
N GLY A 86 -16.95 18.69 -2.20
CA GLY A 86 -17.30 19.02 -0.82
C GLY A 86 -16.74 18.05 0.23
N TYR A 87 -15.83 17.17 -0.15
CA TYR A 87 -15.11 16.32 0.79
C TYR A 87 -13.99 17.10 1.47
N GLU A 88 -13.79 16.88 2.77
CA GLU A 88 -12.53 17.17 3.41
C GLU A 88 -11.49 16.15 2.94
N THR A 89 -10.25 16.57 2.64
CA THR A 89 -9.24 15.69 2.06
C THR A 89 -8.00 15.58 2.95
N LEU A 90 -7.72 14.37 3.45
CA LEU A 90 -6.66 14.07 4.39
C LEU A 90 -5.63 13.10 3.80
N PHE A 91 -4.35 13.46 3.89
CA PHE A 91 -3.22 12.58 3.66
C PHE A 91 -2.57 12.23 5.00
N VAL A 92 -2.53 10.93 5.34
CA VAL A 92 -1.99 10.42 6.61
C VAL A 92 -0.87 9.45 6.34
N HIS A 93 0.32 9.71 6.87
CA HIS A 93 1.50 8.87 6.67
C HIS A 93 2.19 8.54 7.99
N SER A 94 2.39 7.25 8.25
CA SER A 94 3.01 6.74 9.47
C SER A 94 4.53 6.91 9.52
N TYR A 95 5.07 7.94 8.86
CA TYR A 95 6.49 8.32 8.85
C TYR A 95 6.65 9.84 8.77
N ASN A 96 7.88 10.31 8.50
CA ASN A 96 8.19 11.73 8.34
C ASN A 96 7.91 12.23 6.91
N ASP A 97 8.05 13.54 6.71
CA ASP A 97 7.78 14.25 5.46
C ASP A 97 8.97 14.30 4.47
N GLU A 98 10.17 13.87 4.90
CA GLU A 98 11.39 14.01 4.13
C GLU A 98 11.45 13.05 2.93
N LEU A 99 10.92 11.82 3.10
CA LEU A 99 10.98 10.78 2.09
C LEU A 99 10.14 11.19 0.85
N TYR A 100 10.75 11.12 -0.35
CA TYR A 100 10.15 11.54 -1.62
C TYR A 100 9.75 13.02 -1.70
N ASP A 101 10.36 13.88 -0.87
CA ASP A 101 10.07 15.31 -0.83
C ASP A 101 8.55 15.59 -0.63
N ARG A 102 7.91 14.78 0.23
CA ARG A 102 6.46 14.86 0.48
C ARG A 102 6.02 16.18 1.05
N ALA A 103 6.86 16.81 1.90
CA ALA A 103 6.62 18.16 2.42
C ALA A 103 6.30 19.19 1.31
N ARG A 104 6.85 18.97 0.10
CA ARG A 104 6.64 19.84 -1.05
C ARG A 104 5.57 19.31 -2.02
N ASN A 105 5.61 18.01 -2.31
CA ASN A 105 4.82 17.39 -3.37
C ASN A 105 3.35 17.22 -2.95
N ILE A 106 3.08 16.72 -1.75
CA ILE A 106 1.71 16.44 -1.29
C ILE A 106 0.85 17.69 -1.16
N PRO A 107 1.35 18.84 -0.57
CA PRO A 107 0.59 20.09 -0.57
C PRO A 107 0.28 20.60 -1.98
N ALA A 108 1.17 20.34 -2.95
CA ALA A 108 0.95 20.74 -4.33
C ALA A 108 -0.21 19.96 -5.00
N LEU A 109 -0.61 18.80 -4.48
CA LEU A 109 -1.77 18.02 -4.96
C LEU A 109 -3.10 18.52 -4.41
N GLY A 110 -3.09 19.37 -3.37
CA GLY A 110 -4.29 20.07 -2.87
C GLY A 110 -5.06 19.33 -1.79
N PHE A 111 -4.42 18.47 -1.01
CA PHE A 111 -4.98 17.96 0.24
C PHE A 111 -5.20 19.10 1.24
N ASP A 112 -6.30 19.08 1.99
CA ASP A 112 -6.64 20.07 3.01
C ASP A 112 -5.80 19.88 4.27
N GLN A 113 -5.55 18.61 4.66
CA GLN A 113 -4.72 18.27 5.80
C GLN A 113 -3.67 17.22 5.39
N ILE A 114 -2.46 17.39 5.91
CA ILE A 114 -1.34 16.47 5.71
C ILE A 114 -0.78 16.16 7.08
N ILE A 115 -0.85 14.88 7.45
CA ILE A 115 -0.61 14.38 8.80
C ILE A 115 0.52 13.38 8.73
N TYR A 116 1.62 13.66 9.42
CA TYR A 116 2.75 12.75 9.59
C TYR A 116 2.75 12.16 11.00
N GLN A 117 3.58 11.15 11.23
CA GLN A 117 3.59 10.39 12.49
C GLN A 117 3.67 11.26 13.77
N ASP A 118 4.27 12.46 13.70
CA ASP A 118 4.42 13.33 14.88
C ASP A 118 3.15 14.14 15.19
N ASP A 119 2.20 14.17 14.24
CA ASP A 119 0.91 14.85 14.36
C ASP A 119 -0.24 13.87 14.66
N PHE A 120 0.05 12.59 14.94
CA PHE A 120 -0.95 11.57 15.23
C PHE A 120 -1.73 11.90 16.52
N LEU A 121 -3.03 11.70 16.49
CA LEU A 121 -3.94 11.88 17.62
C LEU A 121 -3.83 10.73 18.63
N VAL A 122 -3.42 9.56 18.17
CA VAL A 122 -3.33 8.34 18.96
C VAL A 122 -1.91 8.07 19.46
N ASP A 123 -1.80 7.30 20.55
CA ASP A 123 -0.52 6.83 21.04
C ASP A 123 0.11 5.85 20.05
N LYS A 124 1.39 6.04 19.74
CA LYS A 124 2.10 5.24 18.74
C LYS A 124 2.67 3.96 19.33
N THR A 125 2.42 2.84 18.67
CA THR A 125 3.17 1.59 18.81
C THR A 125 4.10 1.39 17.63
N TYR A 126 5.14 0.59 17.82
CA TYR A 126 6.18 0.39 16.80
C TYR A 126 6.40 -1.09 16.54
N ALA A 127 6.48 -1.44 15.26
CA ALA A 127 6.81 -2.78 14.80
C ALA A 127 7.79 -2.69 13.62
N GLY A 128 8.75 -3.59 13.54
CA GLY A 128 9.75 -3.60 12.47
C GLY A 128 10.60 -2.32 12.36
N GLY A 129 10.63 -1.47 13.40
CA GLY A 129 11.37 -0.21 13.42
C GLY A 129 10.57 1.02 12.94
N TYR A 130 9.29 0.85 12.61
CA TYR A 130 8.38 1.89 12.15
C TYR A 130 7.13 1.96 13.03
N VAL A 131 6.33 3.01 12.88
CA VAL A 131 4.99 3.07 13.47
C VAL A 131 4.17 1.93 12.90
N SER A 132 3.49 1.16 13.78
CA SER A 132 2.75 -0.03 13.39
C SER A 132 1.56 0.27 12.49
N ASP A 133 1.19 -0.69 11.66
CA ASP A 133 -0.01 -0.62 10.80
C ASP A 133 -1.28 -0.55 11.67
N ASP A 134 -1.28 -1.20 12.84
CA ASP A 134 -2.34 -1.10 13.85
C ASP A 134 -2.53 0.34 14.35
N THR A 135 -1.43 1.05 14.64
CA THR A 135 -1.48 2.47 15.02
C THR A 135 -2.02 3.35 13.89
N LEU A 136 -1.61 3.10 12.64
CA LEU A 136 -2.16 3.87 11.52
C LEU A 136 -3.66 3.62 11.34
N ALA A 137 -4.13 2.39 11.52
CA ALA A 137 -5.56 2.09 11.49
C ALA A 137 -6.32 2.88 12.58
N ASP A 138 -5.79 2.93 13.81
CA ASP A 138 -6.36 3.74 14.89
C ASP A 138 -6.37 5.24 14.57
N GLU A 139 -5.29 5.75 13.96
CA GLU A 139 -5.20 7.16 13.55
C GLU A 139 -6.22 7.49 12.46
N LEU A 140 -6.40 6.63 11.45
CA LEU A 140 -7.40 6.81 10.41
C LEU A 140 -8.82 6.84 11.00
N ILE A 141 -9.13 5.97 11.95
CA ILE A 141 -10.40 5.96 12.68
C ILE A 141 -10.56 7.26 13.49
N ALA A 142 -9.54 7.67 14.24
CA ALA A 142 -9.57 8.89 15.04
C ALA A 142 -9.78 10.15 14.17
N ARG A 143 -9.17 10.20 12.99
CA ARG A 143 -9.39 11.32 12.04
C ARG A 143 -10.78 11.30 11.45
N PHE A 144 -11.33 10.11 11.15
CA PHE A 144 -12.71 9.98 10.72
C PHE A 144 -13.69 10.46 11.82
N GLU A 145 -13.46 10.11 13.07
CA GLU A 145 -14.29 10.56 14.20
C GLU A 145 -14.17 12.07 14.46
N ALA A 146 -12.99 12.64 14.22
CA ALA A 146 -12.71 14.06 14.44
C ALA A 146 -13.13 14.97 13.29
N LYS A 147 -13.55 14.42 12.12
CA LYS A 147 -13.99 15.21 10.97
C LYS A 147 -15.24 16.02 11.28
N GLY A 148 -15.52 17.04 10.47
CA GLY A 148 -16.80 17.76 10.49
C GLY A 148 -17.98 16.93 9.95
N ASP A 149 -19.14 17.55 9.82
CA ASP A 149 -20.37 16.90 9.35
C ASP A 149 -20.34 16.48 7.87
N GLY A 150 -19.31 16.90 7.12
CA GLY A 150 -19.16 16.60 5.68
C GLY A 150 -18.49 15.26 5.41
N PRO A 151 -18.52 14.79 4.15
CA PRO A 151 -17.79 13.59 3.74
C PRO A 151 -16.27 13.82 3.78
N VAL A 152 -15.50 12.74 3.90
CA VAL A 152 -14.05 12.79 3.94
C VAL A 152 -13.43 11.85 2.89
N PHE A 153 -12.41 12.31 2.18
CA PHE A 153 -11.48 11.50 1.43
C PHE A 153 -10.19 11.35 2.23
N LEU A 154 -9.94 10.15 2.72
CA LEU A 154 -8.87 9.85 3.64
C LEU A 154 -7.90 8.86 3.00
N TYR A 155 -6.64 9.27 2.80
CA TYR A 155 -5.57 8.42 2.29
C TYR A 155 -4.62 8.07 3.42
N GLY A 156 -4.42 6.79 3.69
CA GLY A 156 -3.47 6.26 4.67
C GLY A 156 -2.31 5.56 3.99
N LEU A 157 -1.07 5.85 4.39
CA LEU A 157 0.14 5.19 3.93
C LEU A 157 0.92 4.62 5.10
N THR A 158 1.10 3.30 5.09
CA THR A 158 1.84 2.55 6.12
C THR A 158 3.34 2.57 5.88
N MET A 159 4.12 2.18 6.89
CA MET A 159 5.60 2.05 6.82
C MET A 159 6.13 0.76 7.45
N GLU A 160 5.34 0.03 8.21
CA GLU A 160 5.79 -1.15 8.96
C GLU A 160 6.46 -2.19 8.05
N ASN A 161 5.88 -2.40 6.87
CA ASN A 161 6.38 -3.33 5.86
C ASN A 161 7.51 -2.75 4.98
N HIS A 162 8.04 -1.56 5.29
CA HIS A 162 9.16 -1.01 4.54
C HIS A 162 10.45 -1.82 4.79
N GLN A 163 11.23 -2.00 3.75
CA GLN A 163 12.56 -2.64 3.85
C GLN A 163 13.50 -1.88 4.81
N PRO A 164 14.57 -2.50 5.35
CA PRO A 164 15.09 -3.83 5.00
C PRO A 164 14.34 -4.96 5.70
N TYR A 165 14.38 -6.16 5.09
CA TYR A 165 13.90 -7.40 5.68
C TYR A 165 15.08 -8.26 6.14
N PHE A 166 15.00 -8.76 7.37
CA PHE A 166 16.03 -9.60 7.97
C PHE A 166 15.43 -10.40 9.14
N GLY A 167 16.06 -11.48 9.52
CA GLY A 167 15.64 -12.29 10.68
C GLY A 167 15.68 -11.47 11.97
N GLY A 168 14.54 -11.36 12.65
CA GLY A 168 14.39 -10.56 13.86
C GLY A 168 14.07 -9.08 13.62
N LYS A 169 13.64 -8.69 12.40
CA LYS A 169 13.10 -7.34 12.13
C LYS A 169 12.01 -6.98 13.12
N PHE A 170 11.12 -7.92 13.40
CA PHE A 170 10.11 -7.79 14.44
C PHE A 170 10.62 -8.41 15.75
N ASN A 171 10.38 -7.76 16.88
CA ASN A 171 10.84 -8.20 18.20
C ASN A 171 9.93 -9.28 18.83
N THR A 172 8.87 -9.65 18.16
CA THR A 172 7.90 -10.69 18.55
C THR A 172 7.95 -11.85 17.55
N PRO A 173 7.56 -13.07 17.95
CA PRO A 173 7.37 -14.16 17.01
C PRO A 173 6.32 -13.81 15.96
N ALA A 174 6.53 -14.25 14.71
CA ALA A 174 5.53 -14.08 13.66
C ALA A 174 4.20 -14.73 14.07
N PRO A 175 3.04 -14.07 13.88
CA PRO A 175 1.74 -14.65 14.19
C PRO A 175 1.45 -15.92 13.39
N VAL A 176 1.95 -15.96 12.14
CA VAL A 176 1.90 -17.14 11.27
C VAL A 176 3.31 -17.51 10.86
N ALA A 177 3.73 -18.74 11.17
CA ALA A 177 5.02 -19.24 10.74
C ALA A 177 4.98 -19.62 9.26
N ALA A 178 6.04 -19.20 8.54
CA ALA A 178 6.25 -19.54 7.14
C ALA A 178 7.54 -20.36 6.96
N SER A 179 7.56 -21.30 6.03
CA SER A 179 8.73 -22.12 5.73
C SER A 179 8.79 -22.54 4.27
N ALA A 180 10.01 -22.70 3.76
CA ALA A 180 10.30 -23.31 2.46
C ALA A 180 11.58 -24.17 2.57
N ASP A 181 11.60 -25.32 1.90
CA ASP A 181 12.65 -26.34 2.08
C ASP A 181 14.02 -25.89 1.59
N ASN A 182 14.08 -24.93 0.67
CA ASN A 182 15.32 -24.49 0.00
C ASN A 182 15.94 -23.22 0.61
N LEU A 183 15.44 -22.75 1.75
CA LEU A 183 15.94 -21.53 2.39
C LEU A 183 16.96 -21.83 3.51
N SER A 184 18.05 -21.07 3.54
CA SER A 184 18.98 -21.03 4.68
C SER A 184 18.34 -20.31 5.88
N GLY A 185 19.00 -20.34 7.05
CA GLY A 185 18.50 -19.66 8.24
C GLY A 185 18.32 -18.13 8.07
N GLU A 186 19.22 -17.47 7.32
CA GLU A 186 19.11 -16.03 7.05
C GLU A 186 17.98 -15.75 6.05
N GLU A 187 17.87 -16.53 4.99
CA GLU A 187 16.83 -16.43 3.99
C GLU A 187 15.44 -16.73 4.59
N ALA A 188 15.33 -17.73 5.45
CA ALA A 188 14.12 -18.03 6.21
C ALA A 188 13.74 -16.86 7.13
N GLY A 189 14.72 -16.15 7.71
CA GLY A 189 14.47 -14.94 8.50
C GLY A 189 13.90 -13.77 7.67
N VAL A 190 14.28 -13.65 6.40
CA VAL A 190 13.69 -12.66 5.47
C VAL A 190 12.23 -13.01 5.16
N LEU A 191 11.95 -14.31 4.89
CA LEU A 191 10.58 -14.80 4.67
C LEU A 191 9.70 -14.58 5.90
N ASP A 192 10.21 -14.90 7.09
CA ASP A 192 9.50 -14.74 8.35
C ASP A 192 9.14 -13.26 8.60
N ALA A 193 10.09 -12.35 8.37
CA ALA A 193 9.85 -10.91 8.49
C ALA A 193 8.83 -10.40 7.48
N LEU A 194 8.85 -10.87 6.23
CA LEU A 194 7.87 -10.52 5.22
C LEU A 194 6.47 -10.95 5.63
N VAL A 195 6.30 -12.23 5.99
CA VAL A 195 4.98 -12.79 6.36
C VAL A 195 4.45 -12.14 7.62
N HIS A 196 5.31 -11.86 8.61
CA HIS A 196 4.92 -11.15 9.82
C HIS A 196 4.25 -9.81 9.49
N GLY A 197 4.96 -8.95 8.76
CA GLY A 197 4.41 -7.64 8.43
C GLY A 197 3.16 -7.69 7.51
N LEU A 198 3.04 -8.69 6.62
CA LEU A 198 1.83 -8.88 5.82
C LEU A 198 0.64 -9.33 6.68
N THR A 199 0.89 -10.15 7.72
CA THR A 199 -0.14 -10.55 8.69
C THR A 199 -0.59 -9.35 9.53
N ASP A 200 0.32 -8.45 9.93
CA ASP A 200 -0.03 -7.24 10.67
C ASP A 200 -0.82 -6.25 9.79
N ALA A 201 -0.46 -6.11 8.51
CA ALA A 201 -1.22 -5.31 7.55
C ALA A 201 -2.64 -5.88 7.31
N ASP A 202 -2.78 -7.21 7.26
CA ASP A 202 -4.09 -7.88 7.18
C ASP A 202 -4.93 -7.66 8.44
N ALA A 203 -4.32 -7.68 9.61
CA ALA A 203 -5.00 -7.38 10.87
C ALA A 203 -5.49 -5.92 10.90
N ALA A 204 -4.70 -4.97 10.39
CA ALA A 204 -5.10 -3.58 10.25
C ALA A 204 -6.28 -3.40 9.27
N LEU A 205 -6.30 -4.16 8.15
CA LEU A 205 -7.44 -4.21 7.23
C LEU A 205 -8.70 -4.71 7.97
N GLY A 206 -8.60 -5.81 8.73
CA GLY A 206 -9.71 -6.34 9.52
C GLY A 206 -10.23 -5.31 10.52
N LYS A 207 -9.34 -4.63 11.25
CA LYS A 207 -9.71 -3.56 12.20
C LYS A 207 -10.50 -2.42 11.53
N LEU A 208 -10.03 -1.95 10.38
CA LEU A 208 -10.71 -0.88 9.64
C LEU A 208 -12.08 -1.32 9.14
N THR A 209 -12.19 -2.50 8.55
CA THR A 209 -13.48 -3.01 8.04
C THR A 209 -14.46 -3.29 9.17
N ASP A 210 -14.02 -3.83 10.31
CA ASP A 210 -14.85 -4.05 11.49
C ASP A 210 -15.42 -2.75 12.09
N TYR A 211 -14.58 -1.70 12.13
CA TYR A 211 -15.02 -0.39 12.60
C TYR A 211 -16.02 0.25 11.63
N PHE A 212 -15.67 0.33 10.34
CA PHE A 212 -16.54 0.97 9.36
C PHE A 212 -17.81 0.18 9.04
N ALA A 213 -17.84 -1.14 9.29
CA ALA A 213 -19.07 -1.93 9.21
C ALA A 213 -20.15 -1.49 10.22
N GLN A 214 -19.76 -0.83 11.30
CA GLN A 214 -20.65 -0.31 12.35
C GLN A 214 -20.92 1.19 12.18
N ALA A 215 -20.23 1.88 11.27
CA ALA A 215 -20.45 3.30 10.99
C ALA A 215 -21.76 3.49 10.22
N GLU A 216 -22.54 4.53 10.61
CA GLU A 216 -23.78 4.87 9.90
C GLU A 216 -23.51 5.56 8.56
N GLU A 217 -22.33 6.17 8.40
CA GLU A 217 -21.93 6.88 7.18
C GLU A 217 -21.51 5.90 6.10
N PRO A 218 -22.06 6.01 4.87
CA PRO A 218 -21.63 5.18 3.75
C PRO A 218 -20.14 5.32 3.50
N THR A 219 -19.42 4.21 3.57
CA THR A 219 -17.96 4.18 3.46
C THR A 219 -17.53 3.19 2.39
N ILE A 220 -16.60 3.63 1.53
CA ILE A 220 -15.84 2.78 0.62
C ILE A 220 -14.39 2.74 1.13
N LEU A 221 -13.86 1.54 1.35
CA LEU A 221 -12.46 1.31 1.70
C LEU A 221 -11.76 0.62 0.55
N VAL A 222 -10.68 1.21 0.07
CA VAL A 222 -9.78 0.57 -0.89
C VAL A 222 -8.46 0.26 -0.22
N PHE A 223 -8.13 -1.02 -0.16
CA PHE A 223 -6.87 -1.52 0.40
C PHE A 223 -6.01 -2.05 -0.74
N LEU A 224 -4.74 -1.68 -0.76
CA LEU A 224 -3.81 -2.12 -1.82
C LEU A 224 -2.35 -2.13 -1.34
N GLY A 225 -1.51 -2.87 -2.07
CA GLY A 225 -0.06 -2.72 -1.99
C GLY A 225 0.45 -1.77 -3.08
N ASP A 226 1.33 -0.85 -2.73
CA ASP A 226 1.91 0.10 -3.68
C ASP A 226 2.92 -0.55 -4.63
N HIS A 227 3.77 -1.44 -4.15
CA HIS A 227 4.71 -2.25 -4.93
C HIS A 227 5.19 -3.46 -4.14
N LEU A 228 5.79 -4.45 -4.82
CA LEU A 228 6.50 -5.54 -4.14
C LEU A 228 7.81 -5.00 -3.51
N PRO A 229 8.18 -5.47 -2.31
CA PRO A 229 9.47 -5.13 -1.69
C PRO A 229 10.65 -5.82 -2.40
N GLY A 230 11.87 -5.27 -2.26
CA GLY A 230 13.05 -5.80 -2.93
C GLY A 230 13.56 -7.15 -2.42
N LEU A 231 13.30 -7.52 -1.19
CA LEU A 231 13.66 -8.78 -0.52
C LEU A 231 15.09 -9.28 -0.82
N SER A 232 16.07 -8.36 -0.80
CA SER A 232 17.46 -8.67 -1.12
C SER A 232 18.05 -9.65 -0.08
N LEU A 233 18.76 -10.66 -0.57
CA LEU A 233 19.53 -11.62 0.22
C LEU A 233 21.04 -11.32 0.23
N GLY A 234 21.43 -10.23 -0.42
CA GLY A 234 22.81 -9.83 -0.66
C GLY A 234 23.35 -10.31 -2.00
N GLY A 235 24.33 -9.58 -2.55
CA GLY A 235 24.81 -9.83 -3.91
C GLY A 235 23.70 -9.62 -4.95
N ASP A 236 23.66 -10.52 -5.93
CA ASP A 236 22.68 -10.51 -7.02
C ASP A 236 21.54 -11.51 -6.75
N ASP A 237 21.09 -11.63 -5.49
CA ASP A 237 20.08 -12.62 -5.11
C ASP A 237 18.93 -12.00 -4.28
N THR A 238 17.74 -12.53 -4.46
CA THR A 238 16.53 -12.10 -3.74
C THR A 238 15.75 -13.32 -3.24
N LEU A 239 14.87 -13.12 -2.25
CA LEU A 239 13.97 -14.18 -1.82
C LEU A 239 13.09 -14.69 -2.99
N TYR A 240 12.72 -13.81 -3.92
CA TYR A 240 11.93 -14.17 -5.10
C TYR A 240 12.68 -15.16 -6.00
N THR A 241 13.98 -14.95 -6.23
CA THR A 241 14.79 -15.88 -7.03
C THR A 241 14.99 -17.22 -6.32
N ARG A 242 15.19 -17.21 -5.00
CA ARG A 242 15.31 -18.42 -4.20
C ARG A 242 14.07 -19.27 -4.20
N LEU A 243 12.90 -18.65 -4.19
CA LEU A 243 11.63 -19.36 -4.23
C LEU A 243 11.17 -19.70 -5.66
N GLY A 244 11.87 -19.24 -6.70
CA GLY A 244 11.45 -19.42 -8.08
C GLY A 244 10.24 -18.58 -8.47
N TYR A 245 9.98 -17.48 -7.76
CA TYR A 245 8.97 -16.49 -8.11
C TYR A 245 9.49 -15.54 -9.19
N ALA A 246 10.79 -15.26 -9.20
CA ALA A 246 11.49 -14.55 -10.27
C ALA A 246 12.65 -15.38 -10.80
N SER A 247 12.95 -15.26 -12.10
CA SER A 247 14.07 -15.96 -12.75
C SER A 247 15.42 -15.33 -12.42
N SER A 248 15.45 -14.05 -12.13
CA SER A 248 16.65 -13.25 -11.90
C SER A 248 16.38 -12.07 -10.97
N ALA A 249 17.40 -11.63 -10.25
CA ALA A 249 17.39 -10.37 -9.53
C ALA A 249 17.67 -9.15 -10.45
N ASP A 250 18.22 -9.39 -11.64
CA ASP A 250 18.40 -8.35 -12.67
C ASP A 250 17.06 -8.09 -13.39
N THR A 251 16.43 -6.99 -13.03
CA THR A 251 15.13 -6.58 -13.59
C THR A 251 15.16 -6.37 -15.11
N GLY A 252 16.34 -6.09 -15.68
CA GLY A 252 16.51 -5.93 -17.12
C GLY A 252 16.47 -7.24 -17.90
N SER A 253 16.53 -8.39 -17.20
CA SER A 253 16.47 -9.73 -17.81
C SER A 253 15.05 -10.32 -17.83
N TRP A 254 14.08 -9.71 -17.16
CA TRP A 254 12.71 -10.20 -17.07
C TRP A 254 11.98 -10.12 -18.42
N ASP A 255 11.27 -11.17 -18.75
CA ASP A 255 10.33 -11.10 -19.87
C ASP A 255 9.06 -10.31 -19.49
N ALA A 256 8.13 -10.15 -20.43
CA ALA A 256 6.94 -9.32 -20.20
C ALA A 256 5.99 -9.90 -19.13
N GLU A 257 5.91 -11.23 -19.01
CA GLU A 257 5.06 -11.88 -18.00
C GLU A 257 5.67 -11.76 -16.61
N GLU A 258 6.97 -11.99 -16.52
CA GLU A 258 7.72 -11.83 -15.28
C GLU A 258 7.77 -10.37 -14.81
N LEU A 259 7.99 -9.43 -15.73
CA LEU A 259 7.92 -7.99 -15.43
C LEU A 259 6.54 -7.64 -14.86
N LYS A 260 5.45 -8.11 -15.49
CA LYS A 260 4.10 -7.92 -14.98
C LYS A 260 3.93 -8.53 -13.58
N GLN A 261 4.38 -9.76 -13.37
CA GLN A 261 4.31 -10.44 -12.07
C GLN A 261 5.03 -9.65 -10.96
N MET A 262 6.25 -9.20 -11.24
CA MET A 262 7.07 -8.46 -10.27
C MET A 262 6.59 -7.02 -10.01
N HIS A 263 5.71 -6.50 -10.86
CA HIS A 263 5.01 -5.23 -10.68
C HIS A 263 3.56 -5.41 -10.21
N SER A 264 3.16 -6.61 -9.79
CA SER A 264 1.79 -6.93 -9.38
C SER A 264 1.70 -7.09 -7.87
N THR A 265 0.88 -6.27 -7.24
CA THR A 265 0.40 -6.42 -5.86
C THR A 265 -1.08 -6.76 -5.86
N ASP A 266 -1.72 -6.78 -4.70
CA ASP A 266 -3.14 -7.09 -4.60
C ASP A 266 -3.92 -5.86 -4.14
N PHE A 267 -5.19 -5.74 -4.57
CA PHE A 267 -6.11 -4.74 -4.08
C PHE A 267 -7.47 -5.35 -3.73
N LEU A 268 -8.21 -4.64 -2.87
CA LEU A 268 -9.56 -4.97 -2.43
C LEU A 268 -10.39 -3.69 -2.36
N VAL A 269 -11.67 -3.76 -2.74
CA VAL A 269 -12.65 -2.67 -2.61
C VAL A 269 -13.80 -3.14 -1.75
N TRP A 270 -13.90 -2.61 -0.54
CA TRP A 270 -14.95 -2.92 0.41
C TRP A 270 -15.91 -1.74 0.59
N ASN A 271 -17.16 -2.00 0.97
CA ASN A 271 -18.11 -0.97 1.39
C ASN A 271 -19.08 -1.51 2.47
N ASN A 272 -19.62 -0.59 3.31
CA ASN A 272 -20.55 -0.93 4.40
C ASN A 272 -22.03 -0.78 4.04
N PHE A 273 -22.37 -0.37 2.81
CA PHE A 273 -23.76 -0.07 2.42
C PHE A 273 -24.33 -1.02 1.36
N GLY A 274 -23.64 -2.13 1.09
CA GLY A 274 -24.12 -3.20 0.23
C GLY A 274 -24.20 -2.85 -1.26
N ALA A 275 -23.44 -1.86 -1.72
CA ALA A 275 -23.36 -1.57 -3.14
C ALA A 275 -22.57 -2.66 -3.89
N GLU A 276 -23.09 -3.08 -5.03
CA GLU A 276 -22.33 -3.91 -5.97
C GLU A 276 -21.39 -3.01 -6.77
N LEU A 277 -20.17 -2.83 -6.25
CA LEU A 277 -19.14 -2.05 -6.92
C LEU A 277 -18.44 -2.94 -7.95
N GLU A 278 -18.35 -2.49 -9.19
CA GLU A 278 -17.58 -3.19 -10.21
C GLU A 278 -16.12 -2.71 -10.16
N ALA A 279 -15.18 -3.65 -10.08
CA ALA A 279 -13.76 -3.41 -10.25
C ALA A 279 -13.20 -4.38 -11.31
N PRO A 280 -12.22 -3.96 -12.12
CA PRO A 280 -11.56 -4.86 -13.05
C PRO A 280 -10.69 -5.86 -12.29
N ALA A 281 -10.44 -7.02 -12.86
CA ALA A 281 -9.52 -8.00 -12.29
C ALA A 281 -8.08 -7.47 -12.17
N GLU A 282 -7.74 -6.47 -12.99
CA GLU A 282 -6.44 -5.80 -12.98
C GLU A 282 -6.64 -4.29 -13.14
N VAL A 283 -5.95 -3.50 -12.32
CA VAL A 283 -5.98 -2.04 -12.39
C VAL A 283 -4.58 -1.47 -12.24
N SER A 284 -4.22 -0.50 -13.08
CA SER A 284 -2.94 0.23 -12.92
C SER A 284 -3.07 1.35 -11.89
N CYS A 285 -1.93 1.80 -11.34
CA CYS A 285 -1.91 2.95 -10.44
C CYS A 285 -2.54 4.21 -11.07
N THR A 286 -2.34 4.47 -12.36
CA THR A 286 -2.99 5.60 -13.07
C THR A 286 -4.49 5.39 -13.29
N GLY A 287 -4.97 4.15 -13.33
CA GLY A 287 -6.37 3.81 -13.61
C GLY A 287 -7.28 3.82 -12.38
N LEU A 288 -6.73 3.46 -11.21
CA LEU A 288 -7.51 3.28 -9.98
C LEU A 288 -8.29 4.54 -9.57
N GLY A 289 -7.69 5.73 -9.75
CA GLY A 289 -8.35 7.00 -9.45
C GLY A 289 -9.67 7.19 -10.20
N THR A 290 -9.80 6.70 -11.43
CA THR A 290 -11.03 6.78 -12.21
C THR A 290 -12.14 5.92 -11.58
N TYR A 291 -11.81 4.73 -11.10
CA TYR A 291 -12.77 3.87 -10.40
C TYR A 291 -13.20 4.47 -9.06
N LEU A 292 -12.24 5.01 -8.27
CA LEU A 292 -12.54 5.70 -7.02
C LEU A 292 -13.57 6.82 -7.21
N LEU A 293 -13.38 7.66 -8.23
CA LEU A 293 -14.32 8.72 -8.56
C LEU A 293 -15.69 8.19 -9.01
N GLY A 294 -15.70 7.09 -9.75
CA GLY A 294 -16.94 6.45 -10.19
C GLY A 294 -17.74 5.81 -9.05
N TRP A 295 -17.05 5.26 -8.04
CA TRP A 295 -17.69 4.64 -6.87
C TRP A 295 -18.20 5.68 -5.87
N ALA A 296 -17.54 6.82 -5.77
CA ALA A 296 -17.94 7.89 -4.85
C ALA A 296 -19.14 8.74 -5.36
N GLY A 297 -19.56 8.58 -6.61
CA GLY A 297 -20.72 9.27 -7.23
C GLY A 297 -20.28 10.50 -7.99
#